data_3f96f4aa9bda1cb0b04978086b5583ae
#
_entry.id   3f96f4aa9bda1cb0b04978086b5583ae
#
_cell.length_a   1.000
_cell.length_b   1.000
_cell.length_c   1.000
_cell.angle_alpha   90.00
_cell.angle_beta   90.00
_cell.angle_gamma   90.00
#
_symmetry.space_group_name_H-M   'P 1'
#
loop_
_entity.id
_entity.type
_entity.pdbx_description
1 polymer ?
#
loop_
_entity_poly.entity_id
_entity_poly.type
_entity_poly.pdbx_seq_one_letter_code
_entity_poly.pdbx_strand_id
1 'polypeptide(L)'
;MNDIPIVSVVMPAYNAERYIEEAIRSVQAQTMENWELIVVDDHSADGTAALIQTFADQDSRIRPIFSRINRGAAGSRNLALDMCRGQYVAFLDADDIWRPQKLEKQLEKASATGADIIYCSYALFDESGKKCHADFVVEEQTTLEKMLVRNVMSCSTVLLSVSTIRTKRFPTNLYHEDYAFWQDLLRSGFTAVGVTEVLAGYRVISGSRSFNKLKSARNRWRVYRDYLKLPLIPSVKAMVGYAINGLKKYR
;
A
#
# COMPACT_ATOMS: atom_id res chain seq x y z
N MET A 1 14.79 -22.25 16.12
CA MET A 1 14.86 -22.19 14.63
C MET A 1 14.16 -20.88 14.25
N ASN A 2 14.83 -20.00 13.52
CA ASN A 2 14.15 -18.80 13.00
C ASN A 2 13.25 -19.27 11.86
N ASP A 3 11.98 -19.48 12.14
CA ASP A 3 10.99 -19.82 11.12
C ASP A 3 10.92 -18.68 10.11
N ILE A 4 11.05 -19.02 8.83
CA ILE A 4 10.91 -18.06 7.74
C ILE A 4 9.46 -17.54 7.78
N PRO A 5 9.22 -16.22 7.86
CA PRO A 5 7.87 -15.69 7.89
C PRO A 5 7.12 -16.00 6.60
N ILE A 6 5.80 -16.19 6.70
CA ILE A 6 4.95 -16.33 5.52
C ILE A 6 4.80 -14.96 4.85
N VAL A 7 4.58 -13.91 5.64
CA VAL A 7 4.38 -12.54 5.13
C VAL A 7 5.39 -11.58 5.73
N SER A 8 6.08 -10.81 4.88
CA SER A 8 6.79 -9.60 5.28
C SER A 8 5.87 -8.39 5.10
N VAL A 9 5.55 -7.71 6.19
CA VAL A 9 4.80 -6.44 6.15
C VAL A 9 5.78 -5.29 6.06
N VAL A 10 5.58 -4.41 5.08
CA VAL A 10 6.40 -3.21 4.81
C VAL A 10 5.65 -1.97 5.22
N MET A 11 6.21 -1.22 6.17
CA MET A 11 5.62 0.01 6.72
C MET A 11 6.60 1.18 6.61
N PRO A 12 6.45 2.09 5.64
CA PRO A 12 7.17 3.35 5.64
C PRO A 12 6.55 4.30 6.66
N ALA A 13 7.35 4.99 7.46
CA ALA A 13 6.91 5.95 8.45
C ALA A 13 7.70 7.26 8.32
N TYR A 14 7.02 8.39 8.36
CA TYR A 14 7.61 9.73 8.39
C TYR A 14 6.69 10.70 9.12
N ASN A 15 7.13 11.20 10.27
CA ASN A 15 6.35 12.08 11.16
C ASN A 15 4.93 11.51 11.41
N ALA A 16 4.89 10.25 11.85
CA ALA A 16 3.67 9.46 12.02
C ALA A 16 3.33 9.19 13.50
N GLU A 17 3.93 9.93 14.44
CA GLU A 17 3.78 9.76 15.90
C GLU A 17 2.32 9.59 16.34
N ARG A 18 1.38 10.31 15.68
CA ARG A 18 -0.05 10.28 16.01
C ARG A 18 -0.76 8.98 15.65
N TYR A 19 -0.24 8.20 14.70
CA TYR A 19 -0.99 7.11 14.07
C TYR A 19 -0.27 5.77 14.08
N ILE A 20 1.07 5.80 14.14
CA ILE A 20 1.91 4.61 13.95
C ILE A 20 1.63 3.50 14.96
N GLU A 21 1.26 3.85 16.20
CA GLU A 21 0.89 2.89 17.22
C GLU A 21 -0.33 2.06 16.79
N GLU A 22 -1.40 2.70 16.29
CA GLU A 22 -2.59 1.98 15.80
C GLU A 22 -2.25 1.08 14.61
N ALA A 23 -1.41 1.56 13.70
CA ALA A 23 -0.97 0.80 12.54
C ALA A 23 -0.20 -0.47 12.96
N ILE A 24 0.80 -0.35 13.85
CA ILE A 24 1.57 -1.49 14.37
C ILE A 24 0.66 -2.47 15.10
N ARG A 25 -0.20 -1.99 15.99
CA ARG A 25 -1.15 -2.84 16.73
C ARG A 25 -2.11 -3.58 15.80
N SER A 26 -2.48 -3.00 14.66
CA SER A 26 -3.33 -3.65 13.67
C SER A 26 -2.63 -4.84 12.98
N VAL A 27 -1.30 -4.80 12.86
CA VAL A 27 -0.48 -5.94 12.39
C VAL A 27 -0.36 -6.99 13.48
N GLN A 28 -0.11 -6.60 14.73
CA GLN A 28 -0.03 -7.53 15.86
C GLN A 28 -1.35 -8.28 16.11
N ALA A 29 -2.49 -7.67 15.77
CA ALA A 29 -3.82 -8.26 15.91
C ALA A 29 -4.23 -9.20 14.76
N GLN A 30 -3.35 -9.47 13.77
CA GLN A 30 -3.67 -10.37 12.67
C GLN A 30 -3.85 -11.81 13.15
N THR A 31 -4.91 -12.47 12.64
CA THR A 31 -5.20 -13.89 12.95
C THR A 31 -4.15 -14.84 12.37
N MET A 32 -3.51 -14.45 11.27
CA MET A 32 -2.35 -15.15 10.72
C MET A 32 -1.09 -14.61 11.40
N GLU A 33 -0.46 -15.41 12.27
CA GLU A 33 0.60 -14.96 13.20
C GLU A 33 2.02 -15.03 12.64
N ASN A 34 2.25 -15.79 11.55
CA ASN A 34 3.58 -16.01 10.96
C ASN A 34 3.98 -14.88 10.00
N TRP A 35 4.17 -13.68 10.55
CA TRP A 35 4.61 -12.49 9.84
C TRP A 35 5.87 -11.86 10.47
N GLU A 36 6.58 -11.07 9.70
CA GLU A 36 7.51 -10.04 10.18
C GLU A 36 7.01 -8.67 9.76
N LEU A 37 7.28 -7.63 10.54
CA LEU A 37 6.97 -6.24 10.22
C LEU A 37 8.27 -5.44 10.10
N ILE A 38 8.57 -4.95 8.90
CA ILE A 38 9.71 -4.09 8.63
C ILE A 38 9.22 -2.65 8.59
N VAL A 39 9.53 -1.88 9.66
CA VAL A 39 9.16 -0.47 9.78
C VAL A 39 10.36 0.38 9.44
N VAL A 40 10.23 1.22 8.40
CA VAL A 40 11.29 2.15 8.00
C VAL A 40 10.91 3.55 8.45
N ASP A 41 11.61 4.06 9.46
CA ASP A 41 11.57 5.47 9.81
C ASP A 41 12.37 6.28 8.79
N ASP A 42 11.69 7.11 8.03
CA ASP A 42 12.26 7.89 6.93
C ASP A 42 12.80 9.26 7.40
N HIS A 43 13.60 9.24 8.48
CA HIS A 43 14.20 10.44 9.09
C HIS A 43 13.14 11.38 9.71
N SER A 44 12.29 10.83 10.59
CA SER A 44 11.29 11.60 11.33
C SER A 44 11.92 12.58 12.33
N ALA A 45 11.23 13.70 12.54
CA ALA A 45 11.63 14.74 13.48
C ALA A 45 10.75 14.76 14.76
N ASP A 46 9.71 13.93 14.82
CA ASP A 46 8.78 13.75 15.94
C ASP A 46 9.09 12.47 16.75
N GLY A 47 8.18 12.03 17.59
CA GLY A 47 8.32 10.81 18.40
C GLY A 47 8.23 9.48 17.64
N THR A 48 8.07 9.48 16.31
CA THR A 48 7.89 8.26 15.50
C THR A 48 8.97 7.20 15.76
N ALA A 49 10.26 7.60 15.68
CA ALA A 49 11.37 6.67 15.86
C ALA A 49 11.40 6.02 17.25
N ALA A 50 11.07 6.78 18.29
CA ALA A 50 11.02 6.27 19.67
C ALA A 50 9.88 5.26 19.87
N LEU A 51 8.70 5.52 19.27
CA LEU A 51 7.59 4.58 19.28
C LEU A 51 7.94 3.28 18.57
N ILE A 52 8.53 3.37 17.37
CA ILE A 52 8.95 2.18 16.61
C ILE A 52 9.92 1.33 17.44
N GLN A 53 10.93 1.96 18.08
CA GLN A 53 11.89 1.23 18.91
C GLN A 53 11.19 0.54 20.09
N THR A 54 10.25 1.23 20.77
CA THR A 54 9.49 0.64 21.88
C THR A 54 8.73 -0.62 21.46
N PHE A 55 8.09 -0.63 20.28
CA PHE A 55 7.41 -1.82 19.76
C PHE A 55 8.38 -2.93 19.37
N ALA A 56 9.52 -2.58 18.78
CA ALA A 56 10.54 -3.56 18.40
C ALA A 56 11.19 -4.25 19.62
N ASP A 57 11.35 -3.53 20.74
CA ASP A 57 11.87 -4.09 21.98
C ASP A 57 10.88 -5.08 22.63
N GLN A 58 9.58 -4.94 22.36
CA GLN A 58 8.52 -5.79 22.91
C GLN A 58 8.14 -7.00 22.02
N ASP A 59 8.35 -6.90 20.70
CA ASP A 59 7.98 -7.94 19.74
C ASP A 59 9.09 -8.15 18.70
N SER A 60 9.80 -9.25 18.80
CA SER A 60 10.96 -9.58 17.93
C SER A 60 10.60 -9.76 16.43
N ARG A 61 9.30 -9.87 16.10
CA ARG A 61 8.84 -9.88 14.70
C ARG A 61 8.87 -8.49 14.07
N ILE A 62 8.99 -7.43 14.88
CA ILE A 62 9.06 -6.04 14.42
C ILE A 62 10.54 -5.68 14.23
N ARG A 63 10.91 -5.30 13.01
CA ARG A 63 12.27 -5.02 12.59
C ARG A 63 12.39 -3.56 12.15
N PRO A 64 12.91 -2.66 13.00
CA PRO A 64 13.05 -1.26 12.68
C PRO A 64 14.24 -0.99 11.76
N ILE A 65 14.11 -0.01 10.88
CA ILE A 65 15.19 0.58 10.08
C ILE A 65 15.08 2.10 10.23
N PHE A 66 16.12 2.73 10.75
CA PHE A 66 16.17 4.19 10.91
C PHE A 66 17.02 4.80 9.79
N SER A 67 16.37 5.49 8.86
CA SER A 67 17.06 6.13 7.74
C SER A 67 17.75 7.43 8.19
N ARG A 68 18.96 7.64 7.71
CA ARG A 68 19.72 8.89 8.00
C ARG A 68 19.29 10.07 7.14
N ILE A 69 18.52 9.82 6.09
CA ILE A 69 18.02 10.83 5.15
C ILE A 69 16.58 10.50 4.77
N ASN A 70 15.79 11.51 4.47
CA ASN A 70 14.44 11.30 3.95
C ASN A 70 14.52 10.83 2.47
N ARG A 71 13.99 9.62 2.21
CA ARG A 71 13.97 8.95 0.89
C ARG A 71 12.59 9.02 0.24
N GLY A 72 11.58 9.48 0.98
CA GLY A 72 10.18 9.39 0.60
C GLY A 72 9.62 7.97 0.69
N ALA A 73 8.30 7.85 0.61
CA ALA A 73 7.60 6.58 0.78
C ALA A 73 8.10 5.46 -0.16
N ALA A 74 8.37 5.78 -1.44
CA ALA A 74 8.92 4.82 -2.40
C ALA A 74 10.30 4.31 -1.99
N GLY A 75 11.20 5.21 -1.59
CA GLY A 75 12.55 4.85 -1.17
C GLY A 75 12.54 3.99 0.09
N SER A 76 11.70 4.33 1.06
CA SER A 76 11.53 3.57 2.31
C SER A 76 10.92 2.20 2.06
N ARG A 77 9.90 2.09 1.18
CA ARG A 77 9.38 0.78 0.77
C ARG A 77 10.44 -0.06 0.08
N ASN A 78 11.23 0.51 -0.83
CA ASN A 78 12.30 -0.22 -1.50
C ASN A 78 13.36 -0.74 -0.53
N LEU A 79 13.76 0.08 0.45
CA LEU A 79 14.69 -0.34 1.50
C LEU A 79 14.14 -1.51 2.32
N ALA A 80 12.85 -1.47 2.68
CA ALA A 80 12.20 -2.58 3.36
C ALA A 80 12.10 -3.84 2.49
N LEU A 81 11.81 -3.69 1.19
CA LEU A 81 11.73 -4.82 0.25
C LEU A 81 13.05 -5.60 0.16
N ASP A 82 14.19 -4.93 0.28
CA ASP A 82 15.52 -5.58 0.27
C ASP A 82 15.75 -6.42 1.54
N MET A 83 14.97 -6.22 2.60
CA MET A 83 15.07 -6.91 3.89
C MET A 83 13.99 -7.97 4.11
N CYS A 84 13.01 -8.09 3.19
CA CYS A 84 11.93 -9.05 3.26
C CYS A 84 12.42 -10.49 3.16
N ARG A 85 11.91 -11.37 4.04
CA ARG A 85 12.21 -12.81 4.07
C ARG A 85 11.00 -13.68 3.76
N GLY A 86 9.79 -13.08 3.78
CA GLY A 86 8.52 -13.76 3.58
C GLY A 86 8.30 -14.27 2.15
N GLN A 87 7.41 -15.24 2.02
CA GLN A 87 6.93 -15.73 0.72
C GLN A 87 6.02 -14.71 0.04
N TYR A 88 5.36 -13.89 0.85
CA TYR A 88 4.52 -12.78 0.42
C TYR A 88 4.99 -11.48 1.06
N VAL A 89 4.66 -10.37 0.40
CA VAL A 89 4.90 -9.01 0.91
C VAL A 89 3.59 -8.24 0.95
N ALA A 90 3.26 -7.68 2.10
CA ALA A 90 2.11 -6.80 2.28
C ALA A 90 2.60 -5.38 2.61
N PHE A 91 1.81 -4.37 2.27
CA PHE A 91 2.14 -2.97 2.54
C PHE A 91 1.10 -2.38 3.49
N LEU A 92 1.58 -1.59 4.44
CA LEU A 92 0.73 -0.80 5.35
C LEU A 92 1.36 0.57 5.54
N ASP A 93 0.66 1.64 5.17
CA ASP A 93 1.08 3.00 5.46
C ASP A 93 0.87 3.29 6.96
N ALA A 94 1.76 4.07 7.57
CA ALA A 94 1.81 4.26 9.02
C ALA A 94 0.60 5.01 9.62
N ASP A 95 -0.28 5.53 8.77
CA ASP A 95 -1.53 6.21 9.13
C ASP A 95 -2.79 5.38 8.86
N ASP A 96 -2.64 4.17 8.28
CA ASP A 96 -3.73 3.25 7.98
C ASP A 96 -3.82 2.11 9.01
N ILE A 97 -4.90 1.31 8.96
CA ILE A 97 -5.11 0.16 9.83
C ILE A 97 -5.63 -1.06 9.07
N TRP A 98 -5.40 -2.25 9.61
CA TRP A 98 -5.92 -3.51 9.09
C TRP A 98 -6.99 -4.11 10.00
N ARG A 99 -7.92 -4.86 9.38
CA ARG A 99 -8.82 -5.76 10.11
C ARG A 99 -8.07 -7.05 10.45
N PRO A 100 -8.42 -7.73 11.57
CA PRO A 100 -7.66 -8.91 12.04
C PRO A 100 -7.51 -10.04 11.02
N GLN A 101 -8.48 -10.27 10.16
CA GLN A 101 -8.47 -11.37 9.19
C GLN A 101 -7.85 -11.02 7.83
N LYS A 102 -7.23 -9.85 7.69
CA LYS A 102 -6.75 -9.39 6.37
C LYS A 102 -5.73 -10.33 5.74
N LEU A 103 -4.67 -10.66 6.46
CA LEU A 103 -3.61 -11.51 5.91
C LEU A 103 -4.11 -12.92 5.63
N GLU A 104 -4.88 -13.50 6.54
CA GLU A 104 -5.50 -14.83 6.40
C GLU A 104 -6.32 -14.90 5.10
N LYS A 105 -7.31 -14.02 4.92
CA LYS A 105 -8.20 -14.02 3.76
C LYS A 105 -7.49 -13.74 2.44
N GLN A 106 -6.45 -12.90 2.48
CA GLN A 106 -5.65 -12.65 1.28
C GLN A 106 -4.78 -13.86 0.90
N LEU A 107 -4.22 -14.57 1.87
CA LEU A 107 -3.46 -15.80 1.63
C LEU A 107 -4.35 -16.93 1.13
N GLU A 108 -5.57 -17.09 1.68
CA GLU A 108 -6.58 -18.02 1.17
C GLU A 108 -6.91 -17.72 -0.31
N LYS A 109 -7.16 -16.44 -0.64
CA LYS A 109 -7.44 -16.02 -2.02
C LYS A 109 -6.24 -16.27 -2.94
N ALA A 110 -5.02 -16.00 -2.49
CA ALA A 110 -3.80 -16.28 -3.24
C ALA A 110 -3.66 -17.78 -3.53
N SER A 111 -3.84 -18.62 -2.53
CA SER A 111 -3.78 -20.09 -2.66
C SER A 111 -4.86 -20.63 -3.61
N ALA A 112 -6.10 -20.13 -3.50
CA ALA A 112 -7.22 -20.59 -4.32
C ALA A 112 -7.11 -20.19 -5.80
N THR A 113 -6.44 -19.05 -6.10
CA THR A 113 -6.40 -18.50 -7.46
C THR A 113 -5.04 -18.61 -8.15
N GLY A 114 -3.98 -18.81 -7.38
CA GLY A 114 -2.60 -18.71 -7.87
C GLY A 114 -2.20 -17.30 -8.32
N ALA A 115 -2.97 -16.26 -7.98
CA ALA A 115 -2.69 -14.90 -8.40
C ALA A 115 -1.48 -14.30 -7.66
N ASP A 116 -0.76 -13.44 -8.36
CA ASP A 116 0.47 -12.81 -7.85
C ASP A 116 0.21 -11.61 -6.97
N ILE A 117 -0.92 -10.91 -7.20
CA ILE A 117 -1.32 -9.67 -6.54
C ILE A 117 -2.71 -9.87 -5.95
N ILE A 118 -2.85 -9.72 -4.65
CA ILE A 118 -4.12 -9.78 -3.94
C ILE A 118 -4.39 -8.40 -3.34
N TYR A 119 -5.55 -7.83 -3.60
CA TYR A 119 -5.97 -6.56 -3.01
C TYR A 119 -7.34 -6.71 -2.34
N CYS A 120 -7.72 -5.79 -1.45
CA CYS A 120 -9.00 -5.87 -0.74
C CYS A 120 -9.74 -4.54 -0.70
N SER A 121 -11.04 -4.60 -0.36
CA SER A 121 -11.82 -3.41 -0.06
C SER A 121 -11.38 -2.74 1.24
N TYR A 122 -11.70 -1.45 1.39
CA TYR A 122 -11.33 -0.68 2.56
C TYR A 122 -12.38 0.35 2.96
N ALA A 123 -12.44 0.61 4.26
CA ALA A 123 -13.23 1.70 4.83
C ALA A 123 -12.44 3.02 4.76
N LEU A 124 -13.15 4.16 4.71
CA LEU A 124 -12.56 5.48 4.83
C LEU A 124 -12.97 6.09 6.17
N PHE A 125 -11.99 6.51 6.97
CA PHE A 125 -12.20 7.13 8.26
C PHE A 125 -11.36 8.39 8.41
N ASP A 126 -11.83 9.33 9.22
CA ASP A 126 -11.16 10.59 9.50
C ASP A 126 -10.05 10.44 10.57
N GLU A 127 -9.39 11.54 10.88
CA GLU A 127 -8.32 11.59 11.88
C GLU A 127 -8.78 11.18 13.30
N SER A 128 -10.09 11.23 13.58
CA SER A 128 -10.67 10.80 14.86
C SER A 128 -11.05 9.31 14.89
N GLY A 129 -10.86 8.58 13.79
CA GLY A 129 -11.25 7.18 13.64
C GLY A 129 -12.72 6.98 13.27
N LYS A 130 -13.48 8.06 12.99
CA LYS A 130 -14.88 7.96 12.58
C LYS A 130 -14.98 7.74 11.07
N LYS A 131 -15.84 6.82 10.64
CA LYS A 131 -16.14 6.59 9.23
C LYS A 131 -16.66 7.88 8.57
N CYS A 132 -15.99 8.34 7.52
CA CYS A 132 -16.27 9.63 6.87
C CYS A 132 -16.85 9.50 5.45
N HIS A 133 -16.71 8.33 4.81
CA HIS A 133 -17.27 8.05 3.49
C HIS A 133 -17.79 6.61 3.41
N ALA A 134 -18.47 6.28 2.30
CA ALA A 134 -18.83 4.90 1.98
C ALA A 134 -17.57 4.05 1.79
N ASP A 135 -17.67 2.74 2.06
CA ASP A 135 -16.58 1.81 1.84
C ASP A 135 -16.19 1.77 0.36
N PHE A 136 -14.90 1.70 0.09
CA PHE A 136 -14.41 1.47 -1.25
C PHE A 136 -14.40 -0.03 -1.53
N VAL A 137 -15.47 -0.51 -2.19
CA VAL A 137 -15.60 -1.91 -2.56
C VAL A 137 -14.89 -2.15 -3.89
N VAL A 138 -13.99 -3.13 -3.91
CA VAL A 138 -13.23 -3.54 -5.09
C VAL A 138 -13.96 -4.64 -5.86
N GLU A 139 -13.63 -4.75 -7.16
CA GLU A 139 -14.03 -5.87 -8.00
C GLU A 139 -13.10 -7.06 -7.76
N GLU A 140 -13.60 -8.29 -7.95
CA GLU A 140 -12.80 -9.51 -7.80
C GLU A 140 -11.65 -9.64 -8.80
N GLN A 141 -11.72 -8.95 -9.94
CA GLN A 141 -10.67 -8.98 -10.95
C GLN A 141 -10.40 -7.59 -11.51
N THR A 142 -9.14 -7.29 -11.70
CA THR A 142 -8.72 -6.08 -12.41
C THR A 142 -7.71 -6.41 -13.49
N THR A 143 -7.57 -5.51 -14.45
CA THR A 143 -6.59 -5.59 -15.53
C THR A 143 -5.83 -4.28 -15.65
N LEU A 144 -4.77 -4.28 -16.46
CA LEU A 144 -4.03 -3.08 -16.79
C LEU A 144 -4.95 -1.94 -17.26
N GLU A 145 -5.88 -2.25 -18.17
CA GLU A 145 -6.81 -1.28 -18.77
C GLU A 145 -7.82 -0.75 -17.73
N LYS A 146 -8.39 -1.61 -16.90
CA LYS A 146 -9.29 -1.21 -15.81
C LYS A 146 -8.58 -0.28 -14.83
N MET A 147 -7.34 -0.61 -14.46
CA MET A 147 -6.52 0.19 -13.56
C MET A 147 -6.17 1.58 -14.11
N LEU A 148 -6.11 1.76 -15.44
CA LEU A 148 -5.90 3.09 -16.03
C LEU A 148 -7.02 4.07 -15.65
N VAL A 149 -8.27 3.62 -15.61
CA VAL A 149 -9.43 4.47 -15.34
C VAL A 149 -9.85 4.47 -13.87
N ARG A 150 -9.62 3.36 -13.15
CA ARG A 150 -9.97 3.22 -11.72
C ARG A 150 -8.86 2.47 -10.99
N ASN A 151 -8.12 3.19 -10.14
CA ASN A 151 -7.17 2.54 -9.24
C ASN A 151 -7.92 1.84 -8.10
N VAL A 152 -7.89 0.51 -8.10
CA VAL A 152 -8.51 -0.32 -7.04
C VAL A 152 -7.51 -0.82 -6.01
N MET A 153 -6.22 -0.57 -6.21
CA MET A 153 -5.14 -1.00 -5.33
C MET A 153 -4.59 0.20 -4.52
N SER A 154 -5.14 0.45 -3.33
CA SER A 154 -4.48 1.31 -2.34
C SER A 154 -3.31 0.55 -1.72
N CYS A 155 -2.20 1.24 -1.40
CA CYS A 155 -0.99 0.56 -0.93
C CYS A 155 -1.27 -0.36 0.26
N SER A 156 -1.98 0.13 1.27
CA SER A 156 -2.32 -0.64 2.49
C SER A 156 -3.27 -1.83 2.26
N THR A 157 -3.80 -1.99 1.04
CA THR A 157 -4.71 -3.11 0.72
C THR A 157 -4.03 -4.27 0.01
N VAL A 158 -2.77 -4.13 -0.43
CA VAL A 158 -2.11 -5.06 -1.34
C VAL A 158 -1.25 -6.08 -0.59
N LEU A 159 -1.32 -7.33 -1.05
CA LEU A 159 -0.41 -8.44 -0.76
C LEU A 159 0.16 -8.94 -2.09
N LEU A 160 1.47 -9.11 -2.17
CA LEU A 160 2.20 -9.59 -3.35
C LEU A 160 2.87 -10.94 -3.08
N SER A 161 2.90 -11.83 -4.05
CA SER A 161 3.86 -12.93 -4.08
C SER A 161 5.28 -12.36 -4.18
N VAL A 162 6.24 -12.93 -3.47
CA VAL A 162 7.65 -12.48 -3.49
C VAL A 162 8.27 -12.52 -4.89
N SER A 163 7.76 -13.34 -5.79
CA SER A 163 8.20 -13.39 -7.20
C SER A 163 8.04 -12.06 -7.92
N THR A 164 7.02 -11.27 -7.58
CA THR A 164 6.73 -9.97 -8.20
C THR A 164 7.79 -8.92 -7.89
N ILE A 165 8.42 -9.00 -6.70
CA ILE A 165 9.36 -7.98 -6.22
C ILE A 165 10.83 -8.33 -6.49
N ARG A 166 11.13 -9.52 -7.01
CA ARG A 166 12.54 -9.94 -7.25
C ARG A 166 13.30 -8.98 -8.17
N THR A 167 12.63 -8.43 -9.17
CA THR A 167 13.25 -7.55 -10.19
C THR A 167 12.57 -6.17 -10.27
N LYS A 168 11.56 -5.92 -9.46
CA LYS A 168 10.75 -4.69 -9.51
C LYS A 168 10.89 -3.89 -8.22
N ARG A 169 10.90 -2.57 -8.36
CA ARG A 169 10.96 -1.61 -7.25
C ARG A 169 10.01 -0.45 -7.51
N PHE A 170 9.56 0.19 -6.44
CA PHE A 170 8.78 1.43 -6.55
C PHE A 170 9.62 2.52 -7.22
N PRO A 171 9.09 3.24 -8.23
CA PRO A 171 9.78 4.38 -8.83
C PRO A 171 9.85 5.54 -7.81
N THR A 172 11.06 6.01 -7.51
CA THR A 172 11.29 7.02 -6.45
C THR A 172 11.07 8.46 -6.91
N ASN A 173 10.92 8.68 -8.20
CA ASN A 173 10.78 10.01 -8.82
C ASN A 173 9.33 10.36 -9.20
N LEU A 174 8.35 9.57 -8.77
CA LEU A 174 6.94 9.76 -9.08
C LEU A 174 6.11 10.12 -7.85
N TYR A 175 5.07 10.92 -8.05
CA TYR A 175 4.11 11.28 -7.01
C TYR A 175 3.11 10.15 -6.71
N HIS A 176 2.74 9.36 -7.71
CA HIS A 176 1.89 8.17 -7.63
C HIS A 176 2.75 6.93 -7.85
N GLU A 177 3.73 6.75 -6.99
CA GLU A 177 4.72 5.68 -7.06
C GLU A 177 4.10 4.28 -6.94
N ASP A 178 3.09 4.15 -6.07
CA ASP A 178 2.32 2.93 -5.84
C ASP A 178 1.54 2.53 -7.10
N TYR A 179 0.78 3.46 -7.65
CA TYR A 179 0.02 3.22 -8.87
C TYR A 179 0.93 2.85 -10.05
N ALA A 180 2.06 3.53 -10.21
CA ALA A 180 3.01 3.22 -11.27
C ALA A 180 3.60 1.82 -11.09
N PHE A 181 3.90 1.44 -9.86
CA PHE A 181 4.40 0.11 -9.53
C PHE A 181 3.38 -1.00 -9.84
N TRP A 182 2.10 -0.80 -9.48
CA TRP A 182 1.05 -1.77 -9.83
C TRP A 182 0.89 -1.91 -11.35
N GLN A 183 0.97 -0.82 -12.10
CA GLN A 183 0.93 -0.85 -13.56
C GLN A 183 2.10 -1.64 -14.15
N ASP A 184 3.31 -1.49 -13.60
CA ASP A 184 4.48 -2.23 -14.05
C ASP A 184 4.37 -3.74 -13.79
N LEU A 185 3.80 -4.12 -12.64
CA LEU A 185 3.54 -5.53 -12.34
C LEU A 185 2.55 -6.14 -13.34
N LEU A 186 1.40 -5.48 -13.55
CA LEU A 186 0.39 -5.93 -14.50
C LEU A 186 0.94 -6.00 -15.94
N ARG A 187 1.75 -5.03 -16.38
CA ARG A 187 2.43 -5.04 -17.69
C ARG A 187 3.45 -6.18 -17.83
N SER A 188 3.99 -6.65 -16.74
CA SER A 188 4.92 -7.78 -16.71
C SER A 188 4.21 -9.13 -16.74
N GLY A 189 2.85 -9.14 -16.83
CA GLY A 189 2.05 -10.35 -16.91
C GLY A 189 1.60 -10.92 -15.57
N PHE A 190 1.92 -10.26 -14.44
CA PHE A 190 1.41 -10.69 -13.14
C PHE A 190 -0.10 -10.49 -13.04
N THR A 191 -0.77 -11.45 -12.41
CA THR A 191 -2.22 -11.50 -12.27
C THR A 191 -2.67 -10.88 -10.95
N ALA A 192 -3.85 -10.21 -10.96
CA ALA A 192 -4.37 -9.52 -9.79
C ALA A 192 -5.82 -9.91 -9.51
N VAL A 193 -6.12 -10.25 -8.24
CA VAL A 193 -7.47 -10.57 -7.77
C VAL A 193 -7.83 -9.80 -6.51
N GLY A 194 -9.13 -9.49 -6.36
CA GLY A 194 -9.69 -8.73 -5.25
C GLY A 194 -10.41 -9.62 -4.24
N VAL A 195 -10.28 -9.26 -2.97
CA VAL A 195 -11.14 -9.70 -1.87
C VAL A 195 -12.16 -8.58 -1.64
N THR A 196 -13.44 -8.86 -1.88
CA THR A 196 -14.50 -7.83 -1.80
C THR A 196 -14.84 -7.41 -0.38
N GLU A 197 -14.38 -8.16 0.61
CA GLU A 197 -14.53 -7.81 2.01
C GLU A 197 -13.67 -6.59 2.38
N VAL A 198 -14.21 -5.77 3.31
CA VAL A 198 -13.53 -4.59 3.87
C VAL A 198 -12.53 -5.06 4.92
N LEU A 199 -11.26 -5.17 4.55
CA LEU A 199 -10.19 -5.71 5.39
C LEU A 199 -9.12 -4.65 5.77
N ALA A 200 -9.20 -3.44 5.22
CA ALA A 200 -8.33 -2.33 5.58
C ALA A 200 -9.15 -1.07 5.89
N GLY A 201 -8.55 -0.16 6.64
CA GLY A 201 -9.06 1.18 6.88
C GLY A 201 -8.06 2.21 6.38
N TYR A 202 -8.52 3.09 5.50
CA TYR A 202 -7.75 4.21 4.94
C TYR A 202 -8.07 5.50 5.69
N ARG A 203 -7.06 6.14 6.27
CA ARG A 203 -7.23 7.40 7.01
C ARG A 203 -7.19 8.60 6.06
N VAL A 204 -8.25 9.40 6.12
CA VAL A 204 -8.35 10.66 5.37
C VAL A 204 -7.80 11.78 6.24
N ILE A 205 -6.56 12.20 5.97
CA ILE A 205 -5.88 13.26 6.72
C ILE A 205 -5.96 14.57 5.95
N SER A 206 -6.40 15.63 6.64
CA SER A 206 -6.40 16.99 6.11
C SER A 206 -4.99 17.44 5.79
N GLY A 207 -4.75 17.90 4.53
CA GLY A 207 -3.41 18.30 4.09
C GLY A 207 -2.50 17.17 3.59
N SER A 208 -3.01 15.92 3.54
CA SER A 208 -2.26 14.80 2.96
C SER A 208 -1.87 15.03 1.49
N ARG A 209 -0.88 14.26 1.01
CA ARG A 209 -0.43 14.33 -0.40
C ARG A 209 -1.57 14.21 -1.41
N SER A 210 -2.57 13.38 -1.14
CA SER A 210 -3.72 13.13 -2.01
C SER A 210 -4.81 14.22 -1.98
N PHE A 211 -4.74 15.17 -1.03
CA PHE A 211 -5.75 16.21 -0.86
C PHE A 211 -5.79 17.22 -2.03
N ASN A 212 -4.63 17.58 -2.61
CA ASN A 212 -4.55 18.50 -3.73
C ASN A 212 -4.88 17.80 -5.06
N LYS A 213 -6.15 17.88 -5.45
CA LYS A 213 -6.69 17.17 -6.63
C LYS A 213 -6.08 17.63 -7.96
N LEU A 214 -5.75 18.91 -8.11
CA LEU A 214 -5.09 19.43 -9.32
C LEU A 214 -3.66 18.90 -9.45
N LYS A 215 -2.90 18.94 -8.35
CA LYS A 215 -1.55 18.37 -8.29
C LYS A 215 -1.59 16.86 -8.57
N SER A 216 -2.54 16.17 -7.98
CA SER A 216 -2.74 14.72 -8.18
C SER A 216 -3.06 14.41 -9.66
N ALA A 217 -3.98 15.16 -10.29
CA ALA A 217 -4.33 14.99 -11.69
C ALA A 217 -3.13 15.24 -12.63
N ARG A 218 -2.37 16.33 -12.40
CA ARG A 218 -1.15 16.61 -13.18
C ARG A 218 -0.11 15.48 -13.07
N ASN A 219 0.10 14.96 -11.86
CA ASN A 219 1.05 13.88 -11.66
C ASN A 219 0.54 12.55 -12.24
N ARG A 220 -0.78 12.28 -12.20
CA ARG A 220 -1.38 11.13 -12.89
C ARG A 220 -1.14 11.21 -14.39
N TRP A 221 -1.29 12.40 -15.00
CA TRP A 221 -0.97 12.62 -16.41
C TRP A 221 0.49 12.29 -16.73
N ARG A 222 1.44 12.70 -15.86
CA ARG A 222 2.86 12.34 -16.00
C ARG A 222 3.09 10.83 -15.95
N VAL A 223 2.39 10.11 -15.07
CA VAL A 223 2.48 8.65 -15.06
C VAL A 223 2.04 8.08 -16.40
N TYR A 224 0.93 8.53 -16.98
CA TYR A 224 0.47 8.03 -18.28
C TYR A 224 1.44 8.37 -19.41
N ARG A 225 1.91 9.62 -19.50
CA ARG A 225 2.71 10.10 -20.63
C ARG A 225 4.20 9.81 -20.51
N ASP A 226 4.76 10.08 -19.34
CA ASP A 226 6.21 10.09 -19.17
C ASP A 226 6.72 8.71 -18.70
N TYR A 227 5.96 8.03 -17.86
CA TYR A 227 6.34 6.74 -17.30
C TYR A 227 5.80 5.54 -18.11
N LEU A 228 4.48 5.45 -18.27
CA LEU A 228 3.84 4.35 -19.00
C LEU A 228 3.96 4.50 -20.52
N LYS A 229 4.38 5.68 -21.03
CA LYS A 229 4.54 5.98 -22.46
C LYS A 229 3.26 5.73 -23.28
N LEU A 230 2.08 5.93 -22.67
CA LEU A 230 0.82 5.74 -23.38
C LEU A 230 0.68 6.76 -24.53
N PRO A 231 0.11 6.38 -25.68
CA PRO A 231 -0.27 7.33 -26.73
C PRO A 231 -1.27 8.38 -26.22
N LEU A 232 -1.37 9.53 -26.91
CA LEU A 232 -2.19 10.66 -26.46
C LEU A 232 -3.66 10.28 -26.22
N ILE A 233 -4.29 9.61 -27.20
CA ILE A 233 -5.72 9.25 -27.13
C ILE A 233 -6.03 8.31 -25.94
N PRO A 234 -5.31 7.19 -25.73
CA PRO A 234 -5.46 6.38 -24.52
C PRO A 234 -5.21 7.17 -23.23
N SER A 235 -4.24 8.09 -23.20
CA SER A 235 -3.96 8.92 -22.01
C SER A 235 -5.13 9.83 -21.66
N VAL A 236 -5.76 10.45 -22.65
CA VAL A 236 -6.94 11.31 -22.47
C VAL A 236 -8.12 10.48 -21.97
N LYS A 237 -8.41 9.31 -22.58
CA LYS A 237 -9.47 8.41 -22.14
C LYS A 237 -9.27 7.96 -20.69
N ALA A 238 -8.05 7.57 -20.33
CA ALA A 238 -7.69 7.18 -18.97
C ALA A 238 -7.89 8.33 -17.97
N MET A 239 -7.51 9.56 -18.36
CA MET A 239 -7.66 10.74 -17.51
C MET A 239 -9.12 11.11 -17.26
N VAL A 240 -9.97 11.03 -18.28
CA VAL A 240 -11.43 11.22 -18.15
C VAL A 240 -12.03 10.18 -17.19
N GLY A 241 -11.68 8.91 -17.38
CA GLY A 241 -12.11 7.83 -16.47
C GLY A 241 -11.64 8.06 -15.03
N TYR A 242 -10.38 8.44 -14.83
CA TYR A 242 -9.83 8.80 -13.53
C TYR A 242 -10.61 9.96 -12.85
N ALA A 243 -10.92 11.02 -13.61
CA ALA A 243 -11.68 12.16 -13.09
C ALA A 243 -13.10 11.77 -12.65
N ILE A 244 -13.82 11.00 -13.48
CA ILE A 244 -15.18 10.51 -13.19
C ILE A 244 -15.17 9.62 -11.93
N ASN A 245 -14.26 8.66 -11.84
CA ASN A 245 -14.15 7.74 -10.70
C ASN A 245 -13.67 8.46 -9.43
N GLY A 246 -12.81 9.48 -9.56
CA GLY A 246 -12.39 10.33 -8.46
C GLY A 246 -13.55 11.10 -7.82
N LEU A 247 -14.52 11.58 -8.61
CA LEU A 247 -15.73 12.23 -8.11
C LEU A 247 -16.67 11.25 -7.39
N LYS A 248 -16.73 9.99 -7.83
CA LYS A 248 -17.58 8.96 -7.21
C LYS A 248 -17.03 8.44 -5.88
N LYS A 249 -15.71 8.44 -5.69
CA LYS A 249 -15.05 7.88 -4.48
C LYS A 249 -15.42 8.61 -3.19
N TYR A 250 -15.76 9.89 -3.25
CA TYR A 250 -16.01 10.75 -2.09
C TYR A 250 -17.47 11.19 -1.98
N ARG A 251 -18.38 10.55 -2.69
CA ARG A 251 -19.84 10.64 -2.51
C ARG A 251 -20.33 9.49 -1.63
#